data_781c607a9ad5a69a6351862e3c6e7a7d
#
_entry.id   781c607a9ad5a69a6351862e3c6e7a7d
#
_cell.length_a   1.000
_cell.length_b   1.000
_cell.length_c   1.000
_cell.angle_alpha   90.00
_cell.angle_beta   90.00
_cell.angle_gamma   90.00
#
_symmetry.space_group_name_H-M   'P 1'
#
loop_
_entity.id
_entity.type
_entity.pdbx_description
1 polymer ?
#
loop_
_entity_poly.entity_id
_entity_poly.type
_entity_poly.pdbx_seq_one_letter_code
_entity_poly.pdbx_strand_id
1 'polypeptide(L)'
;MWNHKDSYRVRNGIVSASTIEHPSLGLVFFPAFDWKISATHPERQERLLYTRDQIVEEGLLDVPNIREYNPIVADWDVIERVHVGAPDLASWVTDAHRVSVGGAIAAADAVLRGEVDRAFALVRPPGHHAMAMVHGIRGFCTINIEAVMIQHIRQTYGVKRVAIVDTDVHHGDGSQDVFYHDPDTLYISFHQDGRTLYPGTGFMDEFGGPQAIGANIDIPLPPGTGDEGLLKVMRELVLPILHEFKPDIVINSAGQDNHFSDPLANMNVTAKGYAELVDLLQADIAVLEGGYSVQEALPYVNTGIILSMAGLDYSCVIEPNYVEQHQSADVTRYIDDLILKWKDQWARREEIARDELIGHKNRWVRDYSVYYDESGVQEERRETVRLYPDKIGWHSIESYGNYGPYAKQSVYAMFIPWQADDATREEAFTEARRMKEQGGLNRYVVVDPMGQGQVEI
;
A
#
# COMPACT_ATOMS: atom_id res chain seq x y z
N MET A 1 15.70 15.19 22.94
CA MET A 1 14.65 16.13 22.55
C MET A 1 14.79 16.39 21.07
N TRP A 2 14.03 15.70 20.26
CA TRP A 2 14.00 15.89 18.81
C TRP A 2 13.12 17.10 18.53
N ASN A 3 13.66 18.04 17.76
CA ASN A 3 12.94 19.23 17.37
C ASN A 3 12.07 18.87 16.15
N HIS A 4 10.75 18.78 16.32
CA HIS A 4 9.76 18.39 15.31
C HIS A 4 9.70 19.25 14.03
N LYS A 5 10.66 20.15 13.82
CA LYS A 5 10.68 21.09 12.68
C LYS A 5 11.68 20.77 11.57
N ASP A 6 12.48 19.71 11.69
CA ASP A 6 13.38 19.28 10.62
C ASP A 6 12.71 18.23 9.74
N SER A 7 11.75 18.68 8.93
CA SER A 7 11.04 17.86 7.97
C SER A 7 11.95 17.41 6.83
N TYR A 8 11.91 16.12 6.53
CA TYR A 8 12.56 15.49 5.40
C TYR A 8 11.98 16.01 4.08
N ARG A 9 12.63 16.92 3.40
CA ARG A 9 12.36 17.25 2.01
C ARG A 9 13.66 17.21 1.23
N VAL A 10 13.87 16.16 0.47
CA VAL A 10 14.85 16.14 -0.62
C VAL A 10 14.12 16.58 -1.88
N ARG A 11 13.93 17.89 -2.05
CA ARG A 11 13.68 18.48 -3.38
C ARG A 11 15.02 18.90 -3.94
N ASN A 12 15.29 18.53 -5.18
CA ASN A 12 16.48 18.92 -5.92
C ASN A 12 16.87 20.41 -5.69
N GLY A 13 17.89 20.64 -4.88
CA GLY A 13 18.85 21.72 -5.05
C GLY A 13 18.44 23.16 -4.77
N ILE A 14 17.30 23.48 -4.14
CA ILE A 14 17.05 24.81 -3.58
C ILE A 14 16.23 24.65 -2.30
N VAL A 15 16.92 24.56 -1.18
CA VAL A 15 16.28 24.70 0.14
C VAL A 15 16.11 26.19 0.41
N SER A 16 14.95 26.72 0.09
CA SER A 16 14.44 27.87 0.82
C SER A 16 13.82 27.34 2.10
N ALA A 17 14.43 27.59 3.24
CA ALA A 17 13.82 27.37 4.55
C ALA A 17 12.70 28.40 4.74
N SER A 18 11.56 28.19 4.08
CA SER A 18 10.30 28.78 4.51
C SER A 18 9.73 27.85 5.57
N THR A 19 9.65 28.30 6.81
CA THR A 19 8.75 27.72 7.82
C THR A 19 7.35 27.80 7.24
N ILE A 20 6.86 26.71 6.63
CA ILE A 20 5.45 26.62 6.18
C ILE A 20 4.66 26.49 7.45
N GLU A 21 4.04 27.57 7.89
CA GLU A 21 3.22 27.60 9.09
C GLU A 21 1.99 26.69 8.94
N HIS A 22 1.48 26.54 7.72
CA HIS A 22 0.37 25.65 7.35
C HIS A 22 0.61 25.09 5.93
N PRO A 23 0.92 23.78 5.77
CA PRO A 23 1.07 23.17 4.48
C PRO A 23 -0.24 23.19 3.69
N SER A 24 -0.16 23.38 2.38
CA SER A 24 -1.32 23.28 1.50
C SER A 24 -1.68 21.81 1.27
N LEU A 25 -2.99 21.51 1.34
CA LEU A 25 -3.53 20.16 1.19
C LEU A 25 -4.45 20.07 -0.02
N GLY A 26 -4.20 19.06 -0.87
CA GLY A 26 -5.13 18.63 -1.93
C GLY A 26 -6.05 17.53 -1.42
N LEU A 27 -7.35 17.66 -1.65
CA LEU A 27 -8.34 16.62 -1.38
C LEU A 27 -8.88 16.10 -2.71
N VAL A 28 -8.80 14.79 -2.92
CA VAL A 28 -9.46 14.11 -4.04
C VAL A 28 -10.55 13.23 -3.47
N PHE A 29 -11.78 13.39 -3.93
CA PHE A 29 -12.92 12.68 -3.39
C PHE A 29 -13.65 11.86 -4.47
N PHE A 30 -13.77 10.55 -4.26
CA PHE A 30 -14.52 9.64 -5.12
C PHE A 30 -15.23 8.56 -4.30
N PRO A 31 -16.54 8.68 -4.07
CA PRO A 31 -17.30 7.76 -3.23
C PRO A 31 -17.72 6.46 -3.93
N ALA A 32 -17.66 6.38 -5.27
CA ALA A 32 -18.14 5.23 -6.07
C ALA A 32 -19.56 4.78 -5.67
N PHE A 33 -20.52 5.68 -5.70
CA PHE A 33 -21.90 5.43 -5.21
C PHE A 33 -22.63 4.33 -5.96
N ASP A 34 -22.24 3.99 -7.17
CA ASP A 34 -22.83 2.97 -8.01
C ASP A 34 -22.15 1.59 -7.91
N TRP A 35 -21.06 1.50 -7.12
CA TRP A 35 -20.30 0.26 -6.98
C TRP A 35 -20.33 -0.30 -5.56
N LYS A 36 -20.55 -1.63 -5.48
CA LYS A 36 -20.49 -2.44 -4.27
C LYS A 36 -20.32 -3.92 -4.63
N ILE A 37 -19.69 -4.69 -3.77
CA ILE A 37 -19.53 -6.14 -3.93
C ILE A 37 -20.91 -6.82 -3.80
N SER A 38 -21.66 -6.46 -2.75
CA SER A 38 -23.06 -6.89 -2.56
C SER A 38 -23.86 -5.86 -1.76
N ALA A 39 -25.18 -6.03 -1.69
CA ALA A 39 -26.06 -5.07 -1.02
C ALA A 39 -25.82 -4.94 0.50
N THR A 40 -25.28 -5.97 1.14
CA THR A 40 -25.02 -6.04 2.59
C THR A 40 -23.54 -6.00 2.92
N HIS A 41 -22.70 -5.82 1.91
CA HIS A 41 -21.24 -5.80 2.09
C HIS A 41 -20.78 -4.57 2.89
N PRO A 42 -19.80 -4.69 3.80
CA PRO A 42 -19.28 -3.54 4.56
C PRO A 42 -18.59 -2.51 3.66
N GLU A 43 -17.91 -2.95 2.58
CA GLU A 43 -17.35 -2.05 1.57
C GLU A 43 -18.48 -1.56 0.65
N ARG A 44 -18.99 -0.35 0.88
CA ARG A 44 -20.14 0.24 0.21
C ARG A 44 -20.07 1.79 0.20
N GLN A 45 -20.95 2.39 -0.60
CA GLN A 45 -20.93 3.84 -0.85
C GLN A 45 -21.07 4.71 0.42
N GLU A 46 -21.77 4.22 1.44
CA GLU A 46 -21.98 4.94 2.69
C GLU A 46 -20.68 5.22 3.44
N ARG A 47 -19.60 4.44 3.17
CA ARG A 47 -18.28 4.67 3.78
C ARG A 47 -17.81 6.12 3.64
N LEU A 48 -18.04 6.75 2.49
CA LEU A 48 -17.59 8.12 2.24
C LEU A 48 -18.71 9.18 2.26
N LEU A 49 -19.96 8.77 2.35
CA LEU A 49 -21.09 9.71 2.39
C LEU A 49 -20.99 10.64 3.62
N TYR A 50 -20.92 10.07 4.80
CA TYR A 50 -20.84 10.84 6.04
C TYR A 50 -19.51 11.59 6.20
N THR A 51 -18.42 11.06 5.63
CA THR A 51 -17.15 11.80 5.55
C THR A 51 -17.31 13.08 4.74
N ARG A 52 -18.01 13.04 3.62
CA ARG A 52 -18.25 14.24 2.80
C ARG A 52 -19.11 15.27 3.53
N ASP A 53 -20.16 14.79 4.21
CA ASP A 53 -21.03 15.65 5.00
C ASP A 53 -20.23 16.33 6.13
N GLN A 54 -19.39 15.58 6.85
CA GLN A 54 -18.55 16.12 7.93
C GLN A 54 -17.56 17.18 7.43
N ILE A 55 -16.89 16.92 6.29
CA ILE A 55 -15.96 17.87 5.67
C ILE A 55 -16.65 19.21 5.37
N VAL A 56 -17.89 19.16 4.87
CA VAL A 56 -18.68 20.34 4.54
C VAL A 56 -19.20 21.03 5.80
N GLU A 57 -19.70 20.28 6.78
CA GLU A 57 -20.24 20.83 8.04
C GLU A 57 -19.16 21.53 8.87
N GLU A 58 -17.94 20.99 8.90
CA GLU A 58 -16.79 21.61 9.57
C GLU A 58 -16.18 22.79 8.78
N GLY A 59 -16.67 23.06 7.57
CA GLY A 59 -16.17 24.15 6.72
C GLY A 59 -14.74 23.94 6.23
N LEU A 60 -14.26 22.70 6.13
CA LEU A 60 -12.88 22.40 5.74
C LEU A 60 -12.55 22.86 4.31
N LEU A 61 -13.55 22.92 3.44
CA LEU A 61 -13.39 23.42 2.06
C LEU A 61 -13.29 24.95 1.97
N ASP A 62 -13.66 25.66 3.03
CA ASP A 62 -13.52 27.12 3.13
C ASP A 62 -12.14 27.54 3.66
N VAL A 63 -11.32 26.55 4.09
CA VAL A 63 -9.97 26.80 4.60
C VAL A 63 -9.02 27.10 3.43
N PRO A 64 -8.32 28.26 3.40
CA PRO A 64 -7.58 28.72 2.23
C PRO A 64 -6.46 27.81 1.74
N ASN A 65 -5.88 26.98 2.62
CA ASN A 65 -4.82 26.05 2.26
C ASN A 65 -5.32 24.64 1.93
N ILE A 66 -6.65 24.41 1.88
CA ILE A 66 -7.26 23.15 1.43
C ILE A 66 -7.89 23.36 0.06
N ARG A 67 -7.60 22.48 -0.90
CA ARG A 67 -8.10 22.55 -2.28
C ARG A 67 -8.67 21.23 -2.73
N GLU A 68 -9.83 21.24 -3.37
CA GLU A 68 -10.38 20.03 -4.00
C GLU A 68 -9.81 19.82 -5.41
N TYR A 69 -9.57 18.54 -5.72
CA TYR A 69 -9.19 18.04 -7.03
C TYR A 69 -10.17 16.97 -7.50
N ASN A 70 -10.43 16.91 -8.77
CA ASN A 70 -11.27 15.88 -9.36
C ASN A 70 -10.43 14.62 -9.65
N PRO A 71 -10.95 13.42 -9.39
CA PRO A 71 -10.32 12.19 -9.86
C PRO A 71 -10.35 12.14 -11.40
N ILE A 72 -9.42 11.39 -11.97
CA ILE A 72 -9.42 11.02 -13.38
C ILE A 72 -9.82 9.56 -13.54
N VAL A 73 -10.05 9.10 -14.76
CA VAL A 73 -10.17 7.68 -15.07
C VAL A 73 -8.79 7.16 -15.44
N ALA A 74 -8.21 6.27 -14.65
CA ALA A 74 -6.91 5.70 -14.95
C ALA A 74 -6.95 4.92 -16.27
N ASP A 75 -5.94 5.10 -17.10
CA ASP A 75 -5.79 4.36 -18.36
C ASP A 75 -5.41 2.90 -18.09
N TRP A 76 -5.89 2.01 -18.95
CA TRP A 76 -5.56 0.58 -18.87
C TRP A 76 -4.06 0.34 -18.93
N ASP A 77 -3.33 1.09 -19.76
CA ASP A 77 -1.88 0.92 -19.91
C ASP A 77 -1.13 1.05 -18.57
N VAL A 78 -1.49 2.00 -17.71
CA VAL A 78 -0.80 2.15 -16.41
C VAL A 78 -1.18 1.04 -15.43
N ILE A 79 -2.43 0.54 -15.48
CA ILE A 79 -2.89 -0.57 -14.64
C ILE A 79 -2.20 -1.88 -15.06
N GLU A 80 -2.14 -2.14 -16.37
CA GLU A 80 -1.51 -3.34 -16.95
C GLU A 80 0.01 -3.38 -16.79
N ARG A 81 0.65 -2.26 -16.42
CA ARG A 81 2.07 -2.24 -16.02
C ARG A 81 2.34 -2.76 -14.62
N VAL A 82 1.28 -3.02 -13.84
CA VAL A 82 1.36 -3.55 -12.48
C VAL A 82 0.70 -4.91 -12.39
N HIS A 83 -0.47 -5.07 -13.00
CA HIS A 83 -1.34 -6.23 -12.82
C HIS A 83 -1.49 -7.07 -14.07
N VAL A 84 -1.51 -8.39 -13.89
CA VAL A 84 -1.86 -9.36 -14.93
C VAL A 84 -3.15 -10.08 -14.53
N GLY A 85 -4.24 -9.85 -15.28
CA GLY A 85 -5.53 -10.49 -15.02
C GLY A 85 -5.63 -11.90 -15.60
N ALA A 86 -6.37 -12.75 -14.95
CA ALA A 86 -6.73 -14.07 -15.43
C ALA A 86 -8.27 -14.26 -15.37
N PRO A 87 -8.97 -14.45 -16.50
CA PRO A 87 -8.41 -14.55 -17.87
C PRO A 87 -7.82 -13.23 -18.38
N ASP A 88 -8.36 -12.08 -17.97
CA ASP A 88 -7.92 -10.73 -18.27
C ASP A 88 -8.37 -9.76 -17.15
N LEU A 89 -7.83 -8.55 -17.11
CA LEU A 89 -8.19 -7.55 -16.11
C LEU A 89 -9.61 -7.01 -16.28
N ALA A 90 -10.09 -6.88 -17.53
CA ALA A 90 -11.40 -6.32 -17.81
C ALA A 90 -12.55 -7.20 -17.27
N SER A 91 -12.28 -8.48 -17.01
CA SER A 91 -13.22 -9.39 -16.36
C SER A 91 -13.49 -9.04 -14.88
N TRP A 92 -12.60 -8.30 -14.23
CA TRP A 92 -12.64 -8.01 -12.79
C TRP A 92 -12.73 -6.52 -12.48
N VAL A 93 -12.08 -5.69 -13.30
CA VAL A 93 -11.93 -4.25 -13.07
C VAL A 93 -13.10 -3.48 -13.68
N THR A 94 -13.74 -2.66 -12.87
CA THR A 94 -14.81 -1.75 -13.29
C THR A 94 -14.30 -0.31 -13.41
N ASP A 95 -15.11 0.60 -13.96
CA ASP A 95 -14.77 2.03 -13.98
C ASP A 95 -14.62 2.62 -12.57
N ALA A 96 -15.33 2.08 -11.56
CA ALA A 96 -15.14 2.52 -10.18
C ALA A 96 -13.69 2.26 -9.69
N HIS A 97 -13.11 1.10 -9.98
CA HIS A 97 -11.72 0.80 -9.68
C HIS A 97 -10.75 1.75 -10.40
N ARG A 98 -11.01 2.01 -11.70
CA ARG A 98 -10.18 2.91 -12.51
C ARG A 98 -10.21 4.35 -12.02
N VAL A 99 -11.36 4.83 -11.55
CA VAL A 99 -11.50 6.17 -10.97
C VAL A 99 -10.91 6.23 -9.55
N SER A 100 -10.99 5.16 -8.76
CA SER A 100 -10.31 5.08 -7.46
C SER A 100 -8.80 5.26 -7.63
N VAL A 101 -8.18 4.49 -8.52
CA VAL A 101 -6.76 4.65 -8.91
C VAL A 101 -6.48 6.04 -9.46
N GLY A 102 -7.35 6.52 -10.36
CA GLY A 102 -7.22 7.85 -10.97
C GLY A 102 -7.31 8.99 -9.95
N GLY A 103 -8.00 8.77 -8.82
CA GLY A 103 -8.02 9.71 -7.70
C GLY A 103 -6.67 9.77 -6.97
N ALA A 104 -6.04 8.62 -6.73
CA ALA A 104 -4.69 8.58 -6.15
C ALA A 104 -3.65 9.20 -7.11
N ILE A 105 -3.74 8.93 -8.42
CA ILE A 105 -2.90 9.57 -9.43
C ILE A 105 -3.08 11.09 -9.42
N ALA A 106 -4.32 11.59 -9.35
CA ALA A 106 -4.58 13.04 -9.30
C ALA A 106 -3.99 13.68 -8.03
N ALA A 107 -4.04 13.00 -6.89
CA ALA A 107 -3.40 13.44 -5.65
C ALA A 107 -1.88 13.51 -5.80
N ALA A 108 -1.27 12.47 -6.35
CA ALA A 108 0.17 12.43 -6.60
C ALA A 108 0.63 13.51 -7.59
N ASP A 109 -0.11 13.71 -8.68
CA ASP A 109 0.15 14.74 -9.66
C ASP A 109 0.12 16.15 -9.05
N ALA A 110 -0.87 16.46 -8.19
CA ALA A 110 -0.97 17.75 -7.52
C ALA A 110 0.24 18.03 -6.63
N VAL A 111 0.73 17.02 -5.90
CA VAL A 111 1.93 17.13 -5.04
C VAL A 111 3.18 17.29 -5.89
N LEU A 112 3.39 16.44 -6.90
CA LEU A 112 4.63 16.40 -7.67
C LEU A 112 4.76 17.57 -8.65
N ARG A 113 3.64 18.18 -9.07
CA ARG A 113 3.64 19.46 -9.80
C ARG A 113 3.86 20.67 -8.89
N GLY A 114 3.85 20.47 -7.57
CA GLY A 114 4.00 21.55 -6.59
C GLY A 114 2.78 22.47 -6.46
N GLU A 115 1.61 21.97 -6.85
CA GLU A 115 0.33 22.69 -6.70
C GLU A 115 -0.13 22.73 -5.25
N VAL A 116 0.17 21.67 -4.52
CA VAL A 116 -0.03 21.53 -3.06
C VAL A 116 1.18 20.85 -2.43
N ASP A 117 1.32 20.98 -1.10
CA ASP A 117 2.41 20.36 -0.36
C ASP A 117 2.13 18.89 -0.04
N ARG A 118 0.87 18.55 0.21
CA ARG A 118 0.38 17.20 0.54
C ARG A 118 -0.96 16.96 -0.13
N ALA A 119 -1.34 15.68 -0.27
CA ALA A 119 -2.67 15.34 -0.78
C ALA A 119 -3.26 14.12 -0.09
N PHE A 120 -4.59 14.10 0.04
CA PHE A 120 -5.34 12.96 0.52
C PHE A 120 -6.37 12.52 -0.51
N ALA A 121 -6.23 11.30 -1.01
CA ALA A 121 -7.19 10.65 -1.90
C ALA A 121 -8.24 9.88 -1.09
N LEU A 122 -9.40 10.48 -0.89
CA LEU A 122 -10.58 9.88 -0.30
C LEU A 122 -11.34 9.10 -1.37
N VAL A 123 -10.84 7.92 -1.70
CA VAL A 123 -11.33 7.09 -2.82
C VAL A 123 -11.77 5.71 -2.34
N ARG A 124 -12.58 5.04 -3.15
CA ARG A 124 -13.00 3.64 -3.00
C ARG A 124 -13.34 3.07 -4.39
N PRO A 125 -13.24 1.75 -4.63
CA PRO A 125 -12.84 0.65 -3.74
C PRO A 125 -11.39 0.75 -3.26
N PRO A 126 -11.01 0.02 -2.17
CA PRO A 126 -9.65 -0.07 -1.68
C PRO A 126 -8.74 -0.92 -2.59
N GLY A 127 -7.43 -0.97 -2.29
CA GLY A 127 -6.45 -1.58 -3.18
C GLY A 127 -5.39 -2.49 -2.56
N HIS A 128 -5.04 -2.37 -1.29
CA HIS A 128 -3.83 -2.94 -0.71
C HIS A 128 -3.78 -4.49 -0.65
N HIS A 129 -4.92 -5.19 -0.81
CA HIS A 129 -4.96 -6.66 -0.96
C HIS A 129 -4.87 -7.15 -2.40
N ALA A 130 -4.87 -6.25 -3.40
CA ALA A 130 -4.83 -6.67 -4.80
C ALA A 130 -3.42 -7.11 -5.20
N MET A 131 -3.29 -8.40 -5.57
CA MET A 131 -2.05 -9.04 -5.97
C MET A 131 -1.59 -8.61 -7.37
N ALA A 132 -0.31 -8.80 -7.70
CA ALA A 132 0.22 -8.61 -9.06
C ALA A 132 -0.52 -9.50 -10.09
N MET A 133 -0.81 -10.75 -9.73
CA MET A 133 -1.74 -11.62 -10.48
C MET A 133 -3.15 -11.44 -9.96
N VAL A 134 -4.13 -11.17 -10.84
CA VAL A 134 -5.52 -10.91 -10.48
C VAL A 134 -6.43 -12.03 -10.97
N HIS A 135 -6.92 -12.85 -10.05
CA HIS A 135 -7.89 -13.91 -10.30
C HIS A 135 -9.28 -13.60 -9.74
N GLY A 136 -9.50 -12.39 -9.28
CA GLY A 136 -10.75 -11.98 -8.66
C GLY A 136 -10.56 -10.89 -7.63
N ILE A 137 -11.59 -10.70 -6.81
CA ILE A 137 -11.61 -9.77 -5.69
C ILE A 137 -11.05 -10.48 -4.45
N ARG A 138 -10.11 -9.84 -3.77
CA ARG A 138 -9.48 -10.32 -2.56
C ARG A 138 -9.48 -9.21 -1.51
N GLY A 139 -9.99 -9.49 -0.29
CA GLY A 139 -10.05 -8.50 0.79
C GLY A 139 -10.67 -7.18 0.33
N PHE A 140 -11.74 -7.26 -0.49
CA PHE A 140 -12.45 -6.11 -1.09
C PHE A 140 -11.68 -5.36 -2.18
N CYS A 141 -10.45 -5.77 -2.52
CA CYS A 141 -9.56 -5.14 -3.48
C CYS A 141 -9.49 -5.91 -4.81
N THR A 142 -9.39 -5.19 -5.92
CA THR A 142 -9.25 -5.77 -7.27
C THR A 142 -7.98 -5.30 -7.97
N ILE A 143 -7.63 -4.02 -7.83
CA ILE A 143 -6.38 -3.44 -8.32
C ILE A 143 -5.74 -2.64 -7.18
N ASN A 144 -4.42 -2.69 -7.10
CA ASN A 144 -3.66 -1.99 -6.07
C ASN A 144 -3.49 -0.52 -6.45
N ILE A 145 -4.14 0.35 -5.68
CA ILE A 145 -4.23 1.79 -5.97
C ILE A 145 -2.85 2.43 -5.92
N GLU A 146 -2.12 2.18 -4.82
CA GLU A 146 -0.80 2.77 -4.59
C GLU A 146 0.23 2.24 -5.59
N ALA A 147 0.18 0.94 -5.92
CA ALA A 147 1.13 0.36 -6.87
C ALA A 147 0.99 0.97 -8.27
N VAL A 148 -0.25 1.18 -8.73
CA VAL A 148 -0.51 1.83 -10.02
C VAL A 148 -0.13 3.31 -9.98
N MET A 149 -0.42 4.02 -8.88
CA MET A 149 0.02 5.40 -8.67
C MET A 149 1.56 5.50 -8.65
N ILE A 150 2.25 4.60 -7.97
CA ILE A 150 3.73 4.57 -7.92
C ILE A 150 4.30 4.31 -9.32
N GLN A 151 3.72 3.40 -10.07
CA GLN A 151 4.12 3.16 -11.46
C GLN A 151 3.96 4.44 -12.32
N HIS A 152 2.85 5.16 -12.17
CA HIS A 152 2.61 6.44 -12.84
C HIS A 152 3.66 7.49 -12.47
N ILE A 153 3.96 7.68 -11.18
CA ILE A 153 4.91 8.71 -10.76
C ILE A 153 6.36 8.37 -11.14
N ARG A 154 6.72 7.09 -11.21
CA ARG A 154 8.01 6.65 -11.74
C ARG A 154 8.17 7.00 -13.22
N GLN A 155 7.15 6.73 -14.03
CA GLN A 155 7.17 7.03 -15.46
C GLN A 155 7.15 8.53 -15.75
N THR A 156 6.30 9.27 -15.03
CA THR A 156 6.01 10.68 -15.35
C THR A 156 7.01 11.64 -14.73
N TYR A 157 7.44 11.39 -13.49
CA TYR A 157 8.27 12.31 -12.71
C TYR A 157 9.66 11.78 -12.37
N GLY A 158 9.93 10.51 -12.69
CA GLY A 158 11.23 9.87 -12.41
C GLY A 158 11.51 9.67 -10.92
N VAL A 159 10.46 9.58 -10.09
CA VAL A 159 10.57 9.23 -8.67
C VAL A 159 11.20 7.85 -8.55
N LYS A 160 12.16 7.69 -7.66
CA LYS A 160 12.87 6.41 -7.50
C LYS A 160 12.50 5.71 -6.23
N ARG A 161 12.86 6.30 -5.09
CA ARG A 161 12.67 5.67 -3.78
C ARG A 161 11.33 6.07 -3.17
N VAL A 162 10.49 5.08 -2.92
CA VAL A 162 9.16 5.28 -2.36
C VAL A 162 9.06 4.56 -1.02
N ALA A 163 8.46 5.19 -0.02
CA ALA A 163 8.04 4.50 1.18
C ALA A 163 6.51 4.46 1.23
N ILE A 164 5.95 3.27 1.41
CA ILE A 164 4.54 3.06 1.73
C ILE A 164 4.47 2.69 3.21
N VAL A 165 3.74 3.48 3.98
CA VAL A 165 3.42 3.15 5.37
C VAL A 165 1.92 2.84 5.42
N ASP A 166 1.64 1.55 5.49
CA ASP A 166 0.30 1.02 5.51
C ASP A 166 -0.18 0.94 6.97
N THR A 167 -1.22 1.71 7.26
CA THR A 167 -1.82 1.85 8.58
C THR A 167 -3.23 1.26 8.65
N ASP A 168 -3.61 0.45 7.65
CA ASP A 168 -4.79 -0.41 7.70
C ASP A 168 -4.61 -1.49 8.78
N VAL A 169 -5.71 -1.95 9.36
CA VAL A 169 -5.66 -3.01 10.37
C VAL A 169 -5.36 -4.39 9.78
N HIS A 170 -5.62 -4.56 8.49
CA HIS A 170 -5.31 -5.78 7.75
C HIS A 170 -3.92 -5.66 7.13
N HIS A 171 -3.18 -6.75 7.12
CA HIS A 171 -1.93 -6.81 6.36
C HIS A 171 -2.20 -6.61 4.87
N GLY A 172 -1.62 -5.59 4.26
CA GLY A 172 -1.76 -5.30 2.83
C GLY A 172 -0.92 -6.24 1.98
N ASP A 173 -1.30 -7.52 1.98
CA ASP A 173 -0.56 -8.59 1.34
C ASP A 173 -0.44 -8.45 -0.18
N GLY A 174 -1.34 -7.69 -0.81
CA GLY A 174 -1.24 -7.32 -2.22
C GLY A 174 -0.15 -6.30 -2.48
N SER A 175 -0.04 -5.26 -1.65
CA SER A 175 1.06 -4.28 -1.75
C SER A 175 2.40 -4.96 -1.49
N GLN A 176 2.49 -5.84 -0.49
CA GLN A 176 3.66 -6.69 -0.28
C GLN A 176 3.97 -7.52 -1.54
N ASP A 177 3.00 -8.22 -2.11
CA ASP A 177 3.19 -9.08 -3.31
C ASP A 177 3.81 -8.30 -4.48
N VAL A 178 3.28 -7.10 -4.76
CA VAL A 178 3.75 -6.25 -5.86
C VAL A 178 5.18 -5.74 -5.64
N PHE A 179 5.54 -5.36 -4.40
CA PHE A 179 6.81 -4.71 -4.11
C PHE A 179 7.86 -5.62 -3.46
N TYR A 180 7.56 -6.90 -3.23
CA TYR A 180 8.43 -7.81 -2.48
C TYR A 180 9.85 -7.94 -3.03
N HIS A 181 10.03 -7.70 -4.33
CA HIS A 181 11.31 -7.79 -5.03
C HIS A 181 11.89 -6.42 -5.44
N ASP A 182 11.27 -5.32 -5.01
CA ASP A 182 11.70 -3.97 -5.36
C ASP A 182 12.46 -3.30 -4.19
N PRO A 183 13.81 -3.19 -4.23
CA PRO A 183 14.57 -2.58 -3.16
C PRO A 183 14.41 -1.05 -3.06
N ASP A 184 13.80 -0.42 -4.05
CA ASP A 184 13.55 1.03 -4.06
C ASP A 184 12.14 1.39 -3.56
N THR A 185 11.31 0.39 -3.21
CA THR A 185 10.05 0.58 -2.51
C THR A 185 10.12 -0.05 -1.13
N LEU A 186 10.12 0.78 -0.09
CA LEU A 186 10.01 0.32 1.30
C LEU A 186 8.53 0.22 1.66
N TYR A 187 8.05 -1.00 1.87
CA TYR A 187 6.71 -1.27 2.37
C TYR A 187 6.76 -1.57 3.86
N ILE A 188 6.01 -0.81 4.66
CA ILE A 188 5.87 -1.01 6.11
C ILE A 188 4.38 -1.14 6.42
N SER A 189 3.97 -2.26 7.01
CA SER A 189 2.58 -2.50 7.39
C SER A 189 2.42 -2.61 8.91
N PHE A 190 1.52 -1.80 9.47
CA PHE A 190 1.01 -1.97 10.84
C PHE A 190 -0.32 -2.71 10.74
N HIS A 191 -0.42 -3.87 11.28
CA HIS A 191 -1.66 -4.62 11.17
C HIS A 191 -1.90 -5.46 12.42
N GLN A 192 -3.15 -5.81 12.66
CA GLN A 192 -3.46 -6.78 13.70
C GLN A 192 -2.89 -8.13 13.30
N ASP A 193 -2.22 -8.79 14.22
CA ASP A 193 -1.50 -10.05 14.04
C ASP A 193 -2.32 -11.06 13.19
N GLY A 194 -1.75 -11.52 12.08
CA GLY A 194 -2.37 -12.43 11.13
C GLY A 194 -2.84 -13.75 11.73
N ARG A 195 -2.35 -14.13 12.93
CA ARG A 195 -2.90 -15.27 13.70
C ARG A 195 -4.30 -15.02 14.22
N THR A 196 -4.76 -13.78 14.24
CA THR A 196 -6.03 -13.34 14.81
C THR A 196 -6.94 -12.59 13.82
N LEU A 197 -6.42 -12.21 12.67
CA LEU A 197 -7.14 -11.45 11.66
C LEU A 197 -6.78 -11.89 10.23
N TYR A 198 -7.70 -11.65 9.29
CA TYR A 198 -7.46 -11.74 7.84
C TYR A 198 -6.29 -10.82 7.43
N PRO A 199 -5.49 -11.15 6.41
CA PRO A 199 -5.52 -12.37 5.58
C PRO A 199 -4.76 -13.56 6.16
N GLY A 200 -4.19 -13.46 7.34
CA GLY A 200 -3.43 -14.53 7.98
C GLY A 200 -1.95 -14.55 7.62
N THR A 201 -1.41 -13.45 7.12
CA THR A 201 -0.01 -13.21 6.68
C THR A 201 0.57 -11.99 7.40
N GLY A 202 1.74 -11.51 6.99
CA GLY A 202 2.38 -10.33 7.56
C GLY A 202 3.19 -10.64 8.82
N PHE A 203 4.08 -11.62 8.73
CA PHE A 203 4.96 -12.00 9.83
C PHE A 203 6.38 -11.47 9.65
N MET A 204 7.12 -11.34 10.74
CA MET A 204 8.46 -10.75 10.76
C MET A 204 9.48 -11.44 9.84
N ASP A 205 9.27 -12.70 9.48
CA ASP A 205 10.11 -13.44 8.55
C ASP A 205 9.86 -13.10 7.07
N GLU A 206 8.80 -12.36 6.77
CA GLU A 206 8.50 -11.82 5.44
C GLU A 206 9.24 -10.48 5.23
N PHE A 207 10.58 -10.53 5.08
CA PHE A 207 11.47 -9.36 5.16
C PHE A 207 11.92 -8.81 3.80
N GLY A 208 11.21 -9.16 2.72
CA GLY A 208 11.52 -8.81 1.34
C GLY A 208 12.20 -9.94 0.57
N GLY A 209 12.15 -9.87 -0.76
CA GLY A 209 12.78 -10.84 -1.64
C GLY A 209 14.31 -10.80 -1.58
N PRO A 210 15.01 -11.81 -2.15
CA PRO A 210 16.46 -11.97 -1.98
C PRO A 210 17.33 -10.76 -2.38
N GLN A 211 16.84 -9.94 -3.32
CA GLN A 211 17.53 -8.71 -3.76
C GLN A 211 16.91 -7.43 -3.16
N ALA A 212 15.92 -7.58 -2.26
CA ALA A 212 15.19 -6.50 -1.62
C ALA A 212 15.03 -6.73 -0.10
N ILE A 213 15.95 -7.49 0.52
CA ILE A 213 15.94 -7.71 1.97
C ILE A 213 15.95 -6.38 2.72
N GLY A 214 14.99 -6.23 3.63
CA GLY A 214 14.74 -4.99 4.38
C GLY A 214 13.78 -4.02 3.70
N ALA A 215 13.31 -4.31 2.48
CA ALA A 215 12.31 -3.49 1.79
C ALA A 215 10.86 -3.82 2.20
N ASN A 216 10.63 -4.91 2.93
CA ASN A 216 9.34 -5.28 3.50
C ASN A 216 9.43 -5.39 5.03
N ILE A 217 8.53 -4.73 5.75
CA ILE A 217 8.52 -4.69 7.22
C ILE A 217 7.10 -4.88 7.72
N ASP A 218 6.81 -6.06 8.24
CA ASP A 218 5.52 -6.43 8.79
C ASP A 218 5.50 -6.34 10.31
N ILE A 219 4.62 -5.52 10.84
CA ILE A 219 4.51 -5.21 12.26
C ILE A 219 3.19 -5.77 12.80
N PRO A 220 3.15 -7.09 13.14
CA PRO A 220 1.94 -7.74 13.63
C PRO A 220 1.65 -7.31 15.07
N LEU A 221 0.67 -6.44 15.23
CA LEU A 221 0.26 -5.89 16.53
C LEU A 221 -0.78 -6.78 17.21
N PRO A 222 -0.73 -6.96 18.53
CA PRO A 222 -1.72 -7.76 19.24
C PRO A 222 -3.09 -7.07 19.29
N PRO A 223 -4.20 -7.81 19.29
CA PRO A 223 -5.52 -7.25 19.59
C PRO A 223 -5.51 -6.41 20.86
N GLY A 224 -6.25 -5.30 20.86
CA GLY A 224 -6.28 -4.36 21.98
C GLY A 224 -5.18 -3.31 21.95
N THR A 225 -4.36 -3.25 20.89
CA THR A 225 -3.42 -2.14 20.66
C THR A 225 -4.21 -0.85 20.47
N GLY A 226 -3.87 0.18 21.23
CA GLY A 226 -4.45 1.50 21.15
C GLY A 226 -3.46 2.55 20.65
N ASP A 227 -3.83 3.82 20.80
CA ASP A 227 -3.03 4.98 20.38
C ASP A 227 -1.60 4.90 20.94
N GLU A 228 -1.44 4.57 22.23
CA GLU A 228 -0.12 4.46 22.86
C GLU A 228 0.80 3.50 22.12
N GLY A 229 0.30 2.30 21.81
CA GLY A 229 1.08 1.25 21.14
C GLY A 229 1.43 1.62 19.70
N LEU A 230 0.43 2.09 18.95
CA LEU A 230 0.59 2.46 17.55
C LEU A 230 1.59 3.63 17.39
N LEU A 231 1.42 4.68 18.18
CA LEU A 231 2.32 5.84 18.16
C LEU A 231 3.72 5.52 18.66
N LYS A 232 3.86 4.57 19.58
CA LYS A 232 5.17 4.09 20.03
C LYS A 232 5.91 3.37 18.89
N VAL A 233 5.26 2.48 18.18
CA VAL A 233 5.83 1.81 17.01
C VAL A 233 6.25 2.83 15.94
N MET A 234 5.40 3.82 15.66
CA MET A 234 5.74 4.89 14.74
C MET A 234 7.03 5.61 15.17
N ARG A 235 7.09 6.10 16.40
CA ARG A 235 8.25 6.88 16.89
C ARG A 235 9.52 6.07 17.01
N GLU A 236 9.44 4.84 17.51
CA GLU A 236 10.61 4.08 17.91
C GLU A 236 11.14 3.13 16.83
N LEU A 237 10.32 2.78 15.84
CA LEU A 237 10.69 1.85 14.77
C LEU A 237 10.58 2.48 13.39
N VAL A 238 9.40 2.96 13.01
CA VAL A 238 9.12 3.35 11.62
C VAL A 238 9.86 4.62 11.22
N LEU A 239 9.77 5.69 12.02
CA LEU A 239 10.46 6.94 11.70
C LEU A 239 12.00 6.79 11.59
N PRO A 240 12.69 6.05 12.49
CA PRO A 240 14.11 5.73 12.30
C PRO A 240 14.42 4.99 10.99
N ILE A 241 13.60 4.02 10.60
CA ILE A 241 13.76 3.26 9.35
C ILE A 241 13.57 4.16 8.14
N LEU A 242 12.49 4.95 8.12
CA LEU A 242 12.24 5.94 7.05
C LEU A 242 13.41 6.94 6.91
N HIS A 243 13.93 7.40 8.04
CA HIS A 243 15.10 8.28 8.04
C HIS A 243 16.33 7.65 7.39
N GLU A 244 16.59 6.40 7.66
CA GLU A 244 17.70 5.66 7.08
C GLU A 244 17.46 5.30 5.62
N PHE A 245 16.24 4.91 5.26
CA PHE A 245 15.85 4.59 3.90
C PHE A 245 15.88 5.81 2.98
N LYS A 246 15.55 7.02 3.44
CA LYS A 246 15.54 8.28 2.68
C LYS A 246 14.69 8.20 1.41
N PRO A 247 13.38 8.01 1.51
CA PRO A 247 12.49 8.00 0.34
C PRO A 247 12.43 9.37 -0.33
N ASP A 248 12.21 9.41 -1.64
CA ASP A 248 11.87 10.62 -2.39
C ASP A 248 10.44 11.09 -2.08
N ILE A 249 9.56 10.16 -1.74
CA ILE A 249 8.15 10.38 -1.39
C ILE A 249 7.68 9.36 -0.36
N VAL A 250 6.83 9.80 0.57
CA VAL A 250 6.18 8.96 1.57
C VAL A 250 4.70 8.89 1.29
N ILE A 251 4.17 7.68 1.16
CA ILE A 251 2.75 7.40 0.93
C ILE A 251 2.19 6.72 2.18
N ASN A 252 1.04 7.16 2.64
CA ASN A 252 0.28 6.48 3.69
C ASN A 252 -0.90 5.74 3.04
N SER A 253 -0.89 4.41 3.07
CA SER A 253 -2.11 3.61 2.89
C SER A 253 -2.94 3.76 4.15
N ALA A 254 -3.93 4.66 4.10
CA ALA A 254 -4.61 5.21 5.26
C ALA A 254 -5.89 4.44 5.60
N GLY A 255 -5.78 3.14 5.86
CA GLY A 255 -6.88 2.34 6.41
C GLY A 255 -7.26 2.83 7.81
N GLN A 256 -8.54 2.79 8.15
CA GLN A 256 -9.10 3.38 9.36
C GLN A 256 -9.80 2.37 10.27
N ASP A 257 -9.62 1.10 9.99
CA ASP A 257 -10.22 -0.04 10.68
C ASP A 257 -9.47 -0.49 11.95
N ASN A 258 -8.36 0.18 12.33
CA ASN A 258 -7.83 0.10 13.70
C ASN A 258 -8.71 0.81 14.73
N HIS A 259 -9.72 1.58 14.29
CA HIS A 259 -10.57 2.33 15.21
C HIS A 259 -11.34 1.39 16.13
N PHE A 260 -11.47 1.75 17.43
CA PHE A 260 -12.10 0.90 18.46
C PHE A 260 -13.55 0.51 18.16
N SER A 261 -14.25 1.25 17.30
CA SER A 261 -15.63 0.95 16.89
C SER A 261 -15.71 0.18 15.56
N ASP A 262 -14.58 -0.16 14.94
CA ASP A 262 -14.63 -0.90 13.68
C ASP A 262 -15.12 -2.34 13.88
N PRO A 263 -16.09 -2.79 13.06
CA PRO A 263 -16.69 -4.12 13.24
C PRO A 263 -15.81 -5.27 12.78
N LEU A 264 -14.72 -5.01 12.04
CA LEU A 264 -13.90 -6.06 11.42
C LEU A 264 -12.60 -6.34 12.19
N ALA A 265 -12.27 -5.54 13.21
CA ALA A 265 -11.02 -5.66 13.95
C ALA A 265 -11.21 -5.58 15.47
N ASN A 266 -10.12 -5.78 16.21
CA ASN A 266 -10.11 -5.72 17.67
C ASN A 266 -8.99 -4.80 18.18
N MET A 267 -8.91 -3.61 17.62
CA MET A 267 -7.96 -2.58 18.02
C MET A 267 -8.66 -1.47 18.81
N ASN A 268 -7.90 -0.60 19.46
CA ASN A 268 -8.42 0.46 20.34
C ASN A 268 -7.88 1.85 19.95
N VAL A 269 -7.71 2.10 18.65
CA VAL A 269 -7.24 3.40 18.15
C VAL A 269 -8.39 4.39 18.07
N THR A 270 -8.14 5.65 18.39
CA THR A 270 -9.12 6.76 18.36
C THR A 270 -8.91 7.63 17.12
N ALA A 271 -9.89 8.44 16.76
CA ALA A 271 -9.76 9.43 15.68
C ALA A 271 -8.60 10.41 15.93
N LYS A 272 -8.38 10.79 17.19
CA LYS A 272 -7.23 11.61 17.58
C LYS A 272 -5.91 10.85 17.43
N GLY A 273 -5.87 9.57 17.77
CA GLY A 273 -4.70 8.71 17.57
C GLY A 273 -4.27 8.64 16.10
N TYR A 274 -5.22 8.55 15.18
CA TYR A 274 -4.95 8.62 13.74
C TYR A 274 -4.41 9.98 13.31
N ALA A 275 -4.99 11.08 13.78
CA ALA A 275 -4.50 12.42 13.48
C ALA A 275 -3.04 12.61 13.95
N GLU A 276 -2.70 12.14 15.16
CA GLU A 276 -1.35 12.18 15.70
C GLU A 276 -0.39 11.26 14.94
N LEU A 277 -0.85 10.08 14.50
CA LEU A 277 -0.07 9.16 13.67
C LEU A 277 0.35 9.84 12.37
N VAL A 278 -0.58 10.47 11.67
CA VAL A 278 -0.34 11.18 10.40
C VAL A 278 0.52 12.42 10.61
N ASP A 279 0.34 13.15 11.73
CA ASP A 279 1.21 14.26 12.09
C ASP A 279 2.67 13.82 12.32
N LEU A 280 2.89 12.66 12.92
CA LEU A 280 4.22 12.07 13.08
C LEU A 280 4.82 11.61 11.74
N LEU A 281 4.02 10.95 10.92
CA LEU A 281 4.47 10.36 9.66
C LEU A 281 4.84 11.43 8.61
N GLN A 282 4.12 12.55 8.58
CA GLN A 282 4.33 13.62 7.61
C GLN A 282 4.29 13.13 6.14
N ALA A 283 3.37 12.21 5.84
CA ALA A 283 3.21 11.68 4.47
C ALA A 283 2.96 12.79 3.44
N ASP A 284 3.54 12.64 2.25
CA ASP A 284 3.28 13.51 1.11
C ASP A 284 1.88 13.23 0.52
N ILE A 285 1.51 11.95 0.47
CA ILE A 285 0.23 11.49 -0.06
C ILE A 285 -0.38 10.49 0.92
N ALA A 286 -1.67 10.66 1.23
CA ALA A 286 -2.48 9.63 1.87
C ALA A 286 -3.50 9.09 0.86
N VAL A 287 -3.75 7.78 0.90
CA VAL A 287 -4.76 7.09 0.10
C VAL A 287 -5.64 6.28 1.04
N LEU A 288 -6.95 6.49 1.01
CA LEU A 288 -7.88 5.74 1.84
C LEU A 288 -7.93 4.27 1.43
N GLU A 289 -7.76 3.39 2.40
CA GLU A 289 -7.96 1.94 2.25
C GLU A 289 -9.20 1.48 3.03
N GLY A 290 -9.07 0.58 3.99
CA GLY A 290 -10.17 0.08 4.81
C GLY A 290 -10.74 1.08 5.81
N GLY A 291 -11.66 0.57 6.64
CA GLY A 291 -12.43 1.32 7.62
C GLY A 291 -13.92 1.19 7.36
N TYR A 292 -14.65 0.57 8.32
CA TYR A 292 -16.02 0.09 8.12
C TYR A 292 -16.98 0.57 9.19
N SER A 293 -16.53 1.30 10.19
CA SER A 293 -17.35 2.05 11.13
C SER A 293 -17.79 3.37 10.51
N VAL A 294 -18.81 3.28 9.65
CA VAL A 294 -19.21 4.30 8.67
C VAL A 294 -19.67 5.61 9.32
N GLN A 295 -20.37 5.54 10.45
CA GLN A 295 -20.93 6.71 11.13
C GLN A 295 -20.11 7.17 12.34
N GLU A 296 -19.44 6.23 13.01
CA GLU A 296 -18.79 6.50 14.28
C GLU A 296 -17.30 6.82 14.13
N ALA A 297 -16.61 6.23 13.13
CA ALA A 297 -15.18 6.43 12.92
C ALA A 297 -14.84 7.27 11.69
N LEU A 298 -15.24 6.82 10.50
CA LEU A 298 -14.76 7.39 9.23
C LEU A 298 -14.87 8.91 9.10
N PRO A 299 -15.99 9.58 9.47
CA PRO A 299 -16.09 11.03 9.36
C PRO A 299 -15.05 11.75 10.24
N TYR A 300 -14.83 11.25 11.45
CA TYR A 300 -13.95 11.86 12.44
C TYR A 300 -12.49 11.58 12.20
N VAL A 301 -12.16 10.33 11.85
CA VAL A 301 -10.79 9.93 11.47
C VAL A 301 -10.34 10.69 10.23
N ASN A 302 -11.18 10.73 9.17
CA ASN A 302 -10.87 11.49 7.96
C ASN A 302 -10.70 12.98 8.24
N THR A 303 -11.57 13.58 9.07
CA THR A 303 -11.43 14.98 9.50
C THR A 303 -10.11 15.20 10.26
N GLY A 304 -9.75 14.29 11.17
CA GLY A 304 -8.49 14.35 11.91
C GLY A 304 -7.27 14.27 11.00
N ILE A 305 -7.27 13.36 10.01
CA ILE A 305 -6.22 13.23 9.01
C ILE A 305 -6.10 14.51 8.16
N ILE A 306 -7.23 15.07 7.70
CA ILE A 306 -7.26 16.30 6.91
C ILE A 306 -6.67 17.47 7.71
N LEU A 307 -7.11 17.67 8.96
CA LEU A 307 -6.58 18.73 9.83
C LEU A 307 -5.07 18.56 10.05
N SER A 308 -4.62 17.35 10.37
CA SER A 308 -3.21 17.03 10.56
C SER A 308 -2.37 17.31 9.31
N MET A 309 -2.79 16.81 8.14
CA MET A 309 -2.08 17.03 6.88
C MET A 309 -2.06 18.49 6.45
N ALA A 310 -3.08 19.26 6.79
CA ALA A 310 -3.16 20.70 6.53
C ALA A 310 -2.42 21.55 7.58
N GLY A 311 -1.82 20.92 8.61
CA GLY A 311 -1.12 21.61 9.70
C GLY A 311 -2.07 22.40 10.62
N LEU A 312 -3.33 22.01 10.69
CA LEU A 312 -4.35 22.63 11.54
C LEU A 312 -4.48 21.91 12.88
N ASP A 313 -5.13 22.57 13.84
CA ASP A 313 -5.37 21.99 15.16
C ASP A 313 -6.42 20.88 15.09
N TYR A 314 -6.02 19.66 15.39
CA TYR A 314 -6.88 18.48 15.47
C TYR A 314 -7.23 18.07 16.91
N SER A 315 -6.89 18.88 17.90
CA SER A 315 -7.12 18.55 19.32
C SER A 315 -8.61 18.44 19.69
N CYS A 316 -9.49 19.06 18.87
CA CYS A 316 -10.94 19.03 19.04
C CYS A 316 -11.62 17.82 18.38
N VAL A 317 -10.88 16.99 17.62
CA VAL A 317 -11.45 15.81 16.98
C VAL A 317 -11.77 14.76 18.03
N ILE A 318 -13.07 14.52 18.22
CA ILE A 318 -13.60 13.51 19.13
C ILE A 318 -14.78 12.84 18.44
N GLU A 319 -14.70 11.53 18.27
CA GLU A 319 -15.77 10.71 17.71
C GLU A 319 -16.98 10.62 18.65
N PRO A 320 -18.21 10.42 18.13
CA PRO A 320 -19.39 10.20 18.96
C PRO A 320 -19.21 8.95 19.84
N ASN A 321 -19.78 8.99 21.03
CA ASN A 321 -19.71 7.88 21.99
C ASN A 321 -18.28 7.52 22.42
N TYR A 322 -17.35 8.47 22.32
CA TYR A 322 -15.98 8.28 22.79
C TYR A 322 -15.95 7.72 24.21
N VAL A 323 -15.20 6.66 24.38
CA VAL A 323 -14.87 6.08 25.67
C VAL A 323 -13.35 5.99 25.74
N GLU A 324 -12.78 6.44 26.85
CA GLU A 324 -11.33 6.35 27.04
C GLU A 324 -10.84 4.93 26.84
N GLN A 325 -9.97 4.74 25.85
CA GLN A 325 -9.43 3.45 25.50
C GLN A 325 -8.19 3.16 26.33
N HIS A 326 -8.08 1.95 26.84
CA HIS A 326 -6.95 1.51 27.65
C HIS A 326 -6.23 0.35 27.00
N GLN A 327 -4.94 0.50 26.77
CA GLN A 327 -4.08 -0.57 26.35
C GLN A 327 -3.60 -1.36 27.59
N SER A 328 -3.67 -2.68 27.54
CA SER A 328 -3.21 -3.50 28.64
C SER A 328 -1.67 -3.53 28.73
N ALA A 329 -1.13 -3.75 29.94
CA ALA A 329 0.30 -3.87 30.15
C ALA A 329 0.92 -5.07 29.39
N ASP A 330 0.13 -6.11 29.09
CA ASP A 330 0.60 -7.26 28.29
C ASP A 330 0.79 -6.87 26.83
N VAL A 331 -0.14 -6.09 26.27
CA VAL A 331 -0.04 -5.52 24.93
C VAL A 331 1.18 -4.59 24.84
N THR A 332 1.38 -3.72 25.81
CA THR A 332 2.55 -2.81 25.82
C THR A 332 3.87 -3.60 25.84
N ARG A 333 3.98 -4.65 26.69
CA ARG A 333 5.18 -5.51 26.73
C ARG A 333 5.43 -6.24 25.41
N TYR A 334 4.36 -6.76 24.78
CA TYR A 334 4.49 -7.40 23.48
C TYR A 334 5.03 -6.42 22.41
N ILE A 335 4.52 -5.21 22.38
CA ILE A 335 4.98 -4.16 21.46
C ILE A 335 6.44 -3.77 21.73
N ASP A 336 6.85 -3.66 23.00
CA ASP A 336 8.24 -3.40 23.37
C ASP A 336 9.19 -4.49 22.85
N ASP A 337 8.82 -5.74 23.03
CA ASP A 337 9.59 -6.89 22.55
C ASP A 337 9.62 -6.94 21.01
N LEU A 338 8.51 -6.62 20.35
CA LEU A 338 8.40 -6.57 18.89
C LEU A 338 9.33 -5.50 18.30
N ILE A 339 9.33 -4.29 18.88
CA ILE A 339 10.21 -3.19 18.46
C ILE A 339 11.69 -3.59 18.62
N LEU A 340 12.06 -4.24 19.72
CA LEU A 340 13.44 -4.70 19.93
C LEU A 340 13.88 -5.73 18.89
N LYS A 341 13.01 -6.70 18.57
CA LYS A 341 13.26 -7.71 17.54
C LYS A 341 13.44 -7.08 16.16
N TRP A 342 12.57 -6.15 15.80
CA TRP A 342 12.67 -5.43 14.51
C TRP A 342 13.94 -4.58 14.42
N LYS A 343 14.32 -3.89 15.48
CA LYS A 343 15.59 -3.14 15.55
C LYS A 343 16.80 -4.03 15.32
N ASP A 344 16.83 -5.24 15.91
CA ASP A 344 17.89 -6.22 15.69
C ASP A 344 17.89 -6.73 14.24
N GLN A 345 16.74 -7.11 13.71
CA GLN A 345 16.61 -7.61 12.33
C GLN A 345 16.99 -6.54 11.31
N TRP A 346 16.55 -5.30 11.49
CA TRP A 346 16.91 -4.18 10.66
C TRP A 346 18.42 -3.89 10.67
N ALA A 347 19.04 -3.92 11.84
CA ALA A 347 20.47 -3.73 11.98
C ALA A 347 21.30 -4.80 11.24
N ARG A 348 20.75 -6.00 11.12
CA ARG A 348 21.41 -7.15 10.46
C ARG A 348 20.98 -7.35 9.00
N ARG A 349 20.16 -6.48 8.40
CA ARG A 349 19.61 -6.66 7.05
C ARG A 349 20.66 -6.90 5.97
N GLU A 350 21.84 -6.22 6.06
CA GLU A 350 22.91 -6.42 5.07
C GLU A 350 23.61 -7.79 5.20
N GLU A 351 23.67 -8.35 6.41
CA GLU A 351 24.15 -9.70 6.67
C GLU A 351 23.16 -10.71 6.09
N ILE A 352 21.87 -10.55 6.41
CA ILE A 352 20.77 -11.40 5.92
C ILE A 352 20.72 -11.38 4.38
N ALA A 353 20.79 -10.20 3.75
CA ALA A 353 20.79 -10.06 2.30
C ALA A 353 21.97 -10.80 1.63
N ARG A 354 23.16 -10.74 2.24
CA ARG A 354 24.33 -11.47 1.75
C ARG A 354 24.14 -12.99 1.81
N ASP A 355 23.64 -13.46 2.93
CA ASP A 355 23.43 -14.92 3.16
C ASP A 355 22.37 -15.48 2.20
N GLU A 356 21.28 -14.73 1.96
CA GLU A 356 20.24 -15.06 0.97
C GLU A 356 20.84 -15.19 -0.45
N LEU A 357 21.61 -14.21 -0.91
CA LEU A 357 22.21 -14.24 -2.24
C LEU A 357 23.21 -15.39 -2.42
N ILE A 358 24.01 -15.70 -1.38
CA ILE A 358 24.96 -16.83 -1.42
C ILE A 358 24.22 -18.16 -1.47
N GLY A 359 23.12 -18.27 -0.72
CA GLY A 359 22.32 -19.51 -0.59
C GLY A 359 21.68 -19.95 -1.91
N HIS A 360 21.32 -19.01 -2.78
CA HIS A 360 20.47 -19.27 -3.95
C HIS A 360 21.19 -19.22 -5.32
N LYS A 361 22.49 -19.01 -5.36
CA LYS A 361 23.29 -18.91 -6.60
C LYS A 361 22.77 -17.85 -7.56
N ASN A 362 21.97 -18.25 -8.59
CA ASN A 362 21.46 -17.36 -9.64
C ASN A 362 19.94 -17.39 -9.80
N ARG A 363 19.23 -18.19 -9.01
CA ARG A 363 17.77 -18.27 -9.00
C ARG A 363 17.26 -18.58 -7.60
N TRP A 364 16.19 -17.89 -7.21
CA TRP A 364 15.39 -18.18 -6.04
C TRP A 364 14.02 -18.64 -6.48
N VAL A 365 13.43 -19.62 -5.81
CA VAL A 365 12.14 -20.19 -6.16
C VAL A 365 11.30 -20.37 -4.89
N ARG A 366 10.03 -19.97 -4.98
CA ARG A 366 9.03 -20.12 -3.93
C ARG A 366 7.73 -20.67 -4.51
N ASP A 367 7.14 -21.67 -3.84
CA ASP A 367 5.78 -22.14 -4.13
C ASP A 367 4.86 -21.68 -3.01
N TYR A 368 3.72 -21.09 -3.34
CA TYR A 368 2.71 -20.65 -2.38
C TYR A 368 1.33 -20.54 -3.04
N SER A 369 0.29 -20.41 -2.22
CA SER A 369 -1.08 -20.28 -2.71
C SER A 369 -1.75 -19.00 -2.23
N VAL A 370 -2.67 -18.48 -3.04
CA VAL A 370 -3.48 -17.29 -2.78
C VAL A 370 -4.95 -17.64 -2.91
N TYR A 371 -5.77 -17.22 -1.95
CA TYR A 371 -7.21 -17.40 -2.03
C TYR A 371 -7.91 -16.06 -2.22
N TYR A 372 -8.61 -15.92 -3.34
CA TYR A 372 -9.45 -14.77 -3.66
C TYR A 372 -10.83 -14.99 -3.05
N ASP A 373 -10.99 -14.56 -1.83
CA ASP A 373 -12.11 -14.86 -0.93
C ASP A 373 -13.48 -14.43 -1.48
N GLU A 374 -13.58 -13.21 -2.02
CA GLU A 374 -14.83 -12.68 -2.57
C GLU A 374 -15.21 -13.33 -3.92
N SER A 375 -14.25 -13.90 -4.62
CA SER A 375 -14.46 -14.57 -5.91
C SER A 375 -14.46 -16.10 -5.80
N GLY A 376 -14.06 -16.64 -4.65
CA GLY A 376 -13.98 -18.09 -4.41
C GLY A 376 -12.95 -18.80 -5.28
N VAL A 377 -11.86 -18.13 -5.67
CA VAL A 377 -10.81 -18.68 -6.54
C VAL A 377 -9.58 -19.03 -5.71
N GLN A 378 -9.15 -20.29 -5.81
CA GLN A 378 -7.89 -20.75 -5.26
C GLN A 378 -6.82 -20.69 -6.36
N GLU A 379 -5.74 -19.99 -6.11
CA GLU A 379 -4.56 -19.90 -6.98
C GLU A 379 -3.38 -20.63 -6.35
N GLU A 380 -2.69 -21.44 -7.15
CA GLU A 380 -1.38 -22.01 -6.82
C GLU A 380 -0.32 -21.29 -7.66
N ARG A 381 0.74 -20.81 -7.00
CA ARG A 381 1.82 -20.04 -7.62
C ARG A 381 3.16 -20.73 -7.46
N ARG A 382 3.96 -20.70 -8.55
CA ARG A 382 5.40 -20.84 -8.48
C ARG A 382 6.04 -19.55 -8.91
N GLU A 383 6.77 -18.94 -8.01
CA GLU A 383 7.54 -17.73 -8.26
C GLU A 383 9.02 -18.07 -8.48
N THR A 384 9.63 -17.46 -9.47
CA THR A 384 11.06 -17.61 -9.78
C THR A 384 11.69 -16.24 -9.93
N VAL A 385 12.72 -15.95 -9.14
CA VAL A 385 13.50 -14.70 -9.22
C VAL A 385 14.87 -14.98 -9.83
N ARG A 386 15.25 -14.20 -10.82
CA ARG A 386 16.61 -14.19 -11.38
C ARG A 386 17.51 -13.35 -10.50
N LEU A 387 18.59 -13.93 -9.98
CA LEU A 387 19.53 -13.23 -9.10
C LEU A 387 20.81 -12.86 -9.87
N TYR A 388 21.20 -11.57 -9.76
CA TYR A 388 22.49 -11.08 -10.21
C TYR A 388 23.28 -10.54 -9.01
N PRO A 389 24.63 -10.54 -9.08
CA PRO A 389 25.46 -10.03 -8.01
C PRO A 389 25.40 -8.50 -7.84
N ASP A 390 25.09 -7.78 -8.92
CA ASP A 390 25.32 -6.34 -9.06
C ASP A 390 24.10 -5.54 -9.58
N LYS A 391 22.98 -6.22 -9.86
CA LYS A 391 21.75 -5.57 -10.32
C LYS A 391 20.51 -6.37 -9.93
N ILE A 392 19.34 -5.75 -10.05
CA ILE A 392 18.06 -6.40 -9.79
C ILE A 392 17.66 -7.25 -11.00
N GLY A 393 17.26 -8.47 -10.74
CA GLY A 393 16.80 -9.41 -11.76
C GLY A 393 15.28 -9.37 -11.93
N TRP A 394 14.82 -9.97 -13.03
CA TRP A 394 13.41 -10.21 -13.27
C TRP A 394 12.85 -11.30 -12.34
N HIS A 395 11.55 -11.26 -12.11
CA HIS A 395 10.85 -12.38 -11.50
C HIS A 395 9.69 -12.86 -12.39
N SER A 396 9.31 -14.10 -12.25
CA SER A 396 8.19 -14.67 -12.99
C SER A 396 7.27 -15.46 -12.06
N ILE A 397 6.00 -15.47 -12.39
CA ILE A 397 4.95 -16.22 -11.68
C ILE A 397 4.31 -17.20 -12.66
N GLU A 398 4.40 -18.50 -12.35
CA GLU A 398 3.53 -19.52 -12.94
C GLU A 398 2.30 -19.62 -12.06
N SER A 399 1.17 -19.16 -12.56
CA SER A 399 -0.08 -19.03 -11.84
C SER A 399 -1.12 -20.02 -12.35
N TYR A 400 -1.79 -20.71 -11.43
CA TYR A 400 -2.81 -21.72 -11.72
C TYR A 400 -4.06 -21.44 -10.90
N GLY A 401 -5.01 -20.69 -11.46
CA GLY A 401 -6.28 -20.36 -10.83
C GLY A 401 -7.34 -21.45 -11.02
N ASN A 402 -8.00 -21.84 -9.93
CA ASN A 402 -9.09 -22.81 -9.92
C ASN A 402 -10.43 -22.10 -9.64
N TYR A 403 -11.26 -21.95 -10.68
CA TYR A 403 -12.56 -21.27 -10.65
C TYR A 403 -13.72 -22.24 -10.43
N GLY A 404 -13.45 -23.41 -9.88
CA GLY A 404 -14.42 -24.47 -9.67
C GLY A 404 -14.19 -25.67 -10.59
N PRO A 405 -15.15 -26.63 -10.65
CA PRO A 405 -14.88 -27.93 -11.24
C PRO A 405 -14.67 -27.93 -12.76
N TYR A 406 -15.01 -26.85 -13.46
CA TYR A 406 -15.00 -26.80 -14.93
C TYR A 406 -14.15 -25.69 -15.53
N ALA A 407 -13.56 -24.81 -14.71
CA ALA A 407 -12.81 -23.67 -15.20
C ALA A 407 -11.45 -23.57 -14.49
N LYS A 408 -10.39 -23.65 -15.25
CA LYS A 408 -9.01 -23.41 -14.79
C LYS A 408 -8.37 -22.40 -15.72
N GLN A 409 -7.66 -21.46 -15.15
CA GLN A 409 -6.84 -20.50 -15.87
C GLN A 409 -5.40 -20.66 -15.41
N SER A 410 -4.48 -20.68 -16.37
CA SER A 410 -3.06 -20.70 -16.05
C SER A 410 -2.32 -19.67 -16.88
N VAL A 411 -1.50 -18.90 -16.19
CA VAL A 411 -0.76 -17.76 -16.77
C VAL A 411 0.70 -17.85 -16.36
N TYR A 412 1.59 -17.65 -17.31
CA TYR A 412 2.98 -17.30 -17.06
C TYR A 412 3.10 -15.78 -17.15
N ALA A 413 3.42 -15.13 -16.06
CA ALA A 413 3.69 -13.70 -16.02
C ALA A 413 5.15 -13.43 -15.68
N MET A 414 5.85 -12.71 -16.55
CA MET A 414 7.22 -12.25 -16.36
C MET A 414 7.18 -10.78 -16.00
N PHE A 415 7.73 -10.40 -14.85
CA PHE A 415 7.83 -9.02 -14.39
C PHE A 415 9.27 -8.53 -14.49
N ILE A 416 9.47 -7.51 -15.29
CA ILE A 416 10.76 -6.85 -15.46
C ILE A 416 10.85 -5.73 -14.41
N PRO A 417 11.93 -5.66 -13.60
CA PRO A 417 12.04 -4.59 -12.61
C PRO A 417 12.13 -3.22 -13.30
N TRP A 418 11.58 -2.18 -12.67
CA TRP A 418 11.58 -0.84 -13.25
C TRP A 418 12.99 -0.28 -13.48
N GLN A 419 14.00 -0.76 -12.73
CA GLN A 419 15.41 -0.39 -12.85
C GLN A 419 16.15 -1.14 -13.96
N ALA A 420 15.47 -2.08 -14.67
CA ALA A 420 16.14 -2.99 -15.61
C ALA A 420 16.91 -2.27 -16.71
N ASP A 421 18.11 -2.74 -16.97
CA ASP A 421 18.87 -2.42 -18.18
C ASP A 421 18.37 -3.21 -19.40
N ASP A 422 18.85 -2.86 -20.60
CA ASP A 422 18.42 -3.52 -21.84
C ASP A 422 18.77 -5.01 -21.84
N ALA A 423 19.89 -5.40 -21.24
CA ALA A 423 20.31 -6.81 -21.18
C ALA A 423 19.36 -7.65 -20.30
N THR A 424 18.91 -7.09 -19.17
CA THR A 424 17.92 -7.72 -18.29
C THR A 424 16.57 -7.85 -18.98
N ARG A 425 16.12 -6.83 -19.73
CA ARG A 425 14.91 -6.89 -20.54
C ARG A 425 14.99 -7.99 -21.60
N GLU A 426 16.08 -8.03 -22.37
CA GLU A 426 16.28 -9.04 -23.42
C GLU A 426 16.29 -10.46 -22.85
N GLU A 427 16.96 -10.68 -21.70
CA GLU A 427 16.96 -11.99 -21.02
C GLU A 427 15.55 -12.38 -20.57
N ALA A 428 14.77 -11.45 -19.98
CA ALA A 428 13.40 -11.69 -19.54
C ALA A 428 12.48 -12.10 -20.71
N PHE A 429 12.52 -11.37 -21.82
CA PHE A 429 11.76 -11.73 -23.03
C PHE A 429 12.20 -13.07 -23.63
N THR A 430 13.49 -13.38 -23.59
CA THR A 430 14.02 -14.66 -24.07
C THR A 430 13.54 -15.82 -23.21
N GLU A 431 13.57 -15.65 -21.88
CA GLU A 431 13.08 -16.66 -20.95
C GLU A 431 11.55 -16.85 -21.09
N ALA A 432 10.77 -15.77 -21.24
CA ALA A 432 9.33 -15.87 -21.45
C ALA A 432 8.98 -16.63 -22.75
N ARG A 433 9.71 -16.37 -23.84
CA ARG A 433 9.54 -17.13 -25.10
C ARG A 433 9.90 -18.61 -24.93
N ARG A 434 10.99 -18.90 -24.22
CA ARG A 434 11.40 -20.29 -23.91
C ARG A 434 10.31 -21.02 -23.12
N MET A 435 9.70 -20.36 -22.13
CA MET A 435 8.59 -20.93 -21.36
C MET A 435 7.36 -21.19 -22.23
N LYS A 436 7.03 -20.28 -23.14
CA LYS A 436 5.95 -20.48 -24.12
C LYS A 436 6.21 -21.67 -25.04
N GLU A 437 7.45 -21.84 -25.54
CA GLU A 437 7.82 -22.98 -26.39
C GLU A 437 7.71 -24.32 -25.65
N GLN A 438 7.96 -24.34 -24.34
CA GLN A 438 7.73 -25.51 -23.50
C GLN A 438 6.24 -25.82 -23.34
N GLY A 439 5.39 -24.82 -23.41
CA GLY A 439 3.94 -24.94 -23.27
C GLY A 439 3.48 -25.30 -21.86
N GLY A 440 2.21 -25.66 -21.73
CA GLY A 440 1.61 -26.13 -20.47
C GLY A 440 0.73 -25.10 -19.76
N LEU A 441 0.78 -23.84 -20.18
CA LEU A 441 -0.05 -22.76 -19.63
C LEU A 441 -0.94 -22.13 -20.72
N ASN A 442 -2.06 -21.51 -20.32
CA ASN A 442 -3.02 -20.94 -21.26
C ASN A 442 -2.55 -19.62 -21.86
N ARG A 443 -1.79 -18.82 -21.09
CA ARG A 443 -1.39 -17.46 -21.44
C ARG A 443 0.05 -17.19 -21.01
N TYR A 444 0.78 -16.36 -21.77
CA TYR A 444 2.17 -15.95 -21.48
C TYR A 444 2.31 -14.46 -21.68
N VAL A 445 2.72 -13.75 -20.65
CA VAL A 445 2.74 -12.29 -20.58
C VAL A 445 4.08 -11.81 -20.05
N VAL A 446 4.61 -10.73 -20.62
CA VAL A 446 5.72 -9.96 -20.06
C VAL A 446 5.21 -8.58 -19.66
N VAL A 447 5.49 -8.16 -18.46
CA VAL A 447 5.24 -6.81 -17.94
C VAL A 447 6.56 -6.05 -17.90
N ASP A 448 6.72 -5.07 -18.78
CA ASP A 448 7.86 -4.15 -18.84
C ASP A 448 7.39 -2.74 -18.44
N PRO A 449 7.44 -2.40 -17.15
CA PRO A 449 6.78 -1.21 -16.61
C PRO A 449 7.36 0.11 -17.14
N MET A 450 8.63 0.15 -17.52
CA MET A 450 9.29 1.35 -18.06
C MET A 450 9.49 1.30 -19.58
N GLY A 451 9.16 0.19 -20.22
CA GLY A 451 9.28 -0.02 -21.66
C GLY A 451 7.93 -0.18 -22.35
N GLN A 452 7.71 -1.38 -22.92
CA GLN A 452 6.54 -1.65 -23.78
C GLN A 452 5.22 -1.83 -23.01
N GLY A 453 5.22 -1.83 -21.68
CA GLY A 453 4.06 -2.17 -20.87
C GLY A 453 3.81 -3.69 -20.86
N GLN A 454 2.55 -4.10 -20.90
CA GLN A 454 2.18 -5.51 -20.94
C GLN A 454 2.20 -6.05 -22.37
N VAL A 455 2.94 -7.14 -22.60
CA VAL A 455 3.15 -7.75 -23.92
C VAL A 455 2.77 -9.23 -23.87
N GLU A 456 1.82 -9.64 -24.69
CA GLU A 456 1.54 -11.07 -24.93
C GLU A 456 2.66 -11.70 -25.76
N ILE A 457 3.16 -12.86 -25.31
CA ILE A 457 4.25 -13.58 -25.97
C ILE A 457 3.68 -14.65 -26.89
#